data_c886757b53cca11bcb28465171d6c13b
#
_entry.id   c886757b53cca11bcb28465171d6c13b
#
_cell.length_a   1.000
_cell.length_b   1.000
_cell.length_c   1.000
_cell.angle_alpha   90.00
_cell.angle_beta   90.00
_cell.angle_gamma   90.00
#
_symmetry.space_group_name_H-M   'P 1'
#
loop_
_entity.id
_entity.type
_entity.pdbx_description
1 polymer ?
#
loop_
_entity_poly.entity_id
_entity_poly.type
_entity_poly.pdbx_seq_one_letter_code
_entity_poly.pdbx_strand_id
1 'polypeptide(L)'
;MNKILLVGVFCLAFGWMGLVVNCQTGEEISSPEADDLEAMESYLRTAEVVRIDRDMDLGTTDPWIVTLDDGTQQRRAMFKYAPRCRPLFPLNCYKYEIAAYELSKLLQLPIVPPVVERRIDGTPGALQVFVEGCIPLKDFNQLHIEDVEQFHRSMLEILVFDNLTYWDTGDDDINEDILVHPSDGKVCRVDFSKAFEPKSELLEDRGVEHCTEKLYRALEALDPSAVRENLANYLNEDEIEAVIARRQLLLDRLGPSK
;
A
#
# COMPACT_ATOMS: atom_id res chain seq x y z
N MET A 1 -67.35 1.33 9.77
CA MET A 1 -67.17 1.09 11.22
C MET A 1 -65.66 1.04 11.51
N ASN A 2 -65.14 2.11 11.99
CA ASN A 2 -63.73 2.33 12.28
C ASN A 2 -63.34 1.71 13.62
N LYS A 3 -62.18 1.01 13.63
CA LYS A 3 -61.48 0.73 14.88
C LYS A 3 -60.06 1.30 14.78
N ILE A 4 -59.85 2.36 15.48
CA ILE A 4 -58.58 3.02 15.77
C ILE A 4 -57.91 2.16 16.86
N LEU A 5 -56.66 1.76 16.62
CA LEU A 5 -55.81 1.15 17.64
C LEU A 5 -54.68 2.12 17.97
N LEU A 6 -54.72 2.63 19.19
CA LEU A 6 -53.69 3.46 19.82
C LEU A 6 -52.53 2.55 20.23
N VAL A 7 -51.32 2.89 19.82
CA VAL A 7 -50.11 2.30 20.39
C VAL A 7 -49.31 3.41 21.08
N GLY A 8 -49.17 3.24 22.38
CA GLY A 8 -48.52 4.19 23.28
C GLY A 8 -47.01 4.28 23.07
N VAL A 9 -46.53 5.51 23.17
CA VAL A 9 -45.13 5.87 23.19
C VAL A 9 -44.58 5.69 24.61
N PHE A 10 -43.59 4.82 24.77
CA PHE A 10 -42.82 4.75 26.01
C PHE A 10 -41.50 5.50 25.79
N CYS A 11 -41.41 6.71 26.38
CA CYS A 11 -40.16 7.44 26.53
C CYS A 11 -39.38 6.86 27.70
N LEU A 12 -38.20 6.27 27.41
CA LEU A 12 -37.19 6.01 28.42
C LEU A 12 -36.09 7.05 28.28
N ALA A 13 -36.02 7.94 29.28
CA ALA A 13 -34.93 8.88 29.47
C ALA A 13 -33.67 8.13 29.94
N PHE A 14 -32.59 8.14 29.14
CA PHE A 14 -31.27 7.80 29.62
C PHE A 14 -30.43 9.06 29.76
N GLY A 15 -29.92 9.24 30.97
CA GLY A 15 -29.17 10.41 31.41
C GLY A 15 -27.83 10.53 30.70
N TRP A 16 -27.52 11.75 30.31
CA TRP A 16 -26.19 12.19 29.91
C TRP A 16 -25.26 12.20 31.12
N MET A 17 -24.31 11.29 31.16
CA MET A 17 -23.18 11.38 32.07
C MET A 17 -22.03 11.98 31.26
N GLY A 18 -21.75 13.26 31.52
CA GLY A 18 -20.65 13.98 30.89
C GLY A 18 -19.30 13.37 31.27
N LEU A 19 -18.54 12.91 30.29
CA LEU A 19 -17.14 12.54 30.45
C LEU A 19 -16.32 13.83 30.35
N VAL A 20 -15.78 14.31 31.48
CA VAL A 20 -14.77 15.36 31.51
C VAL A 20 -13.47 14.73 31.07
N VAL A 21 -13.01 15.02 29.85
CA VAL A 21 -11.67 14.63 29.37
C VAL A 21 -10.69 15.60 30.02
N ASN A 22 -9.90 15.07 30.91
CA ASN A 22 -8.80 15.75 31.57
C ASN A 22 -7.60 15.78 30.59
N CYS A 23 -7.24 16.97 30.11
CA CYS A 23 -6.08 17.19 29.26
C CYS A 23 -4.83 17.13 30.12
N GLN A 24 -4.08 16.03 30.11
CA GLN A 24 -2.75 15.93 30.67
C GLN A 24 -1.74 15.48 29.62
N THR A 25 -0.81 16.42 29.32
CA THR A 25 0.60 16.27 28.96
C THR A 25 1.02 15.12 28.02
N GLY A 26 1.32 15.49 26.77
CA GLY A 26 2.50 15.14 25.99
C GLY A 26 3.09 13.72 26.13
N GLU A 27 2.31 12.70 25.81
CA GLU A 27 2.82 11.46 25.29
C GLU A 27 2.49 11.43 23.78
N GLU A 28 3.50 11.29 22.94
CA GLU A 28 3.33 10.94 21.53
C GLU A 28 2.57 9.62 21.51
N ILE A 29 1.27 9.69 21.26
CA ILE A 29 0.46 8.51 20.99
C ILE A 29 0.90 8.03 19.61
N SER A 30 1.77 7.00 19.55
CA SER A 30 2.02 6.26 18.33
C SER A 30 0.65 5.86 17.75
N SER A 31 0.44 6.13 16.47
CA SER A 31 -0.84 5.79 15.86
C SER A 31 -1.01 4.27 15.92
N PRO A 32 -2.19 3.73 16.25
CA PRO A 32 -2.43 2.29 16.27
C PRO A 32 -2.00 1.57 14.96
N GLU A 33 -2.04 2.28 13.84
CA GLU A 33 -1.60 1.80 12.53
C GLU A 33 -0.09 1.56 12.43
N ALA A 34 0.76 2.34 13.13
CA ALA A 34 2.22 2.16 13.08
C ALA A 34 2.65 0.92 13.87
N ASP A 35 2.07 0.69 15.04
CA ASP A 35 2.33 -0.49 15.86
C ASP A 35 1.89 -1.78 15.14
N ASP A 36 0.78 -1.71 14.39
CA ASP A 36 0.28 -2.83 13.58
C ASP A 36 1.21 -3.15 12.40
N LEU A 37 1.81 -2.14 11.75
CA LEU A 37 2.77 -2.33 10.66
C LEU A 37 4.07 -2.96 11.16
N GLU A 38 4.64 -2.48 12.27
CA GLU A 38 5.84 -3.05 12.87
C GLU A 38 5.63 -4.49 13.32
N ALA A 39 4.47 -4.78 13.93
CA ALA A 39 4.09 -6.13 14.32
C ALA A 39 3.99 -7.05 13.10
N MET A 40 3.42 -6.57 11.98
CA MET A 40 3.32 -7.34 10.75
C MET A 40 4.68 -7.57 10.10
N GLU A 41 5.56 -6.56 10.05
CA GLU A 41 6.94 -6.73 9.57
C GLU A 41 7.70 -7.75 10.41
N SER A 42 7.57 -7.67 11.76
CA SER A 42 8.17 -8.63 12.68
C SER A 42 7.67 -10.05 12.41
N TYR A 43 6.37 -10.21 12.24
CA TYR A 43 5.76 -11.50 11.88
C TYR A 43 6.33 -12.05 10.56
N LEU A 44 6.38 -11.23 9.51
CA LEU A 44 6.94 -11.65 8.22
C LEU A 44 8.41 -12.05 8.32
N ARG A 45 9.20 -11.39 9.20
CA ARG A 45 10.63 -11.70 9.38
C ARG A 45 10.85 -12.97 10.20
N THR A 46 10.01 -13.26 11.20
CA THR A 46 10.32 -14.25 12.25
C THR A 46 9.44 -15.49 12.26
N ALA A 47 8.19 -15.43 11.80
CA ALA A 47 7.27 -16.55 11.78
C ALA A 47 7.85 -17.74 10.96
N GLU A 48 7.61 -18.95 11.41
CA GLU A 48 8.08 -20.17 10.75
C GLU A 48 7.39 -20.36 9.39
N VAL A 49 8.13 -20.77 8.37
CA VAL A 49 7.58 -21.17 7.07
C VAL A 49 7.14 -22.62 7.19
N VAL A 50 5.83 -22.86 7.31
CA VAL A 50 5.27 -24.21 7.49
C VAL A 50 4.82 -24.85 6.18
N ARG A 51 4.61 -24.07 5.12
CA ARG A 51 4.23 -24.57 3.79
C ARG A 51 4.71 -23.61 2.70
N ILE A 52 5.11 -24.18 1.55
CA ILE A 52 5.48 -23.45 0.34
C ILE A 52 4.74 -24.07 -0.83
N ASP A 53 3.91 -23.28 -1.50
CA ASP A 53 3.23 -23.63 -2.75
C ASP A 53 3.97 -22.92 -3.90
N ARG A 54 4.58 -23.72 -4.80
CA ARG A 54 5.42 -23.22 -5.92
C ARG A 54 4.73 -23.30 -7.28
N ASP A 55 3.69 -24.11 -7.39
CA ASP A 55 3.01 -24.40 -8.65
C ASP A 55 1.78 -23.50 -8.83
N MET A 56 1.92 -22.22 -8.50
CA MET A 56 0.86 -21.24 -8.69
C MET A 56 1.10 -20.54 -10.02
N ASP A 57 0.18 -20.69 -10.96
CA ASP A 57 0.15 -19.94 -12.22
C ASP A 57 -0.27 -18.49 -11.95
N LEU A 58 0.61 -17.75 -11.28
CA LEU A 58 0.40 -16.37 -10.83
C LEU A 58 1.41 -15.43 -11.53
N GLY A 59 1.11 -15.09 -12.78
CA GLY A 59 1.87 -14.09 -13.54
C GLY A 59 3.24 -14.59 -14.05
N THR A 60 4.07 -13.66 -14.53
CA THR A 60 5.30 -13.94 -15.28
C THR A 60 6.53 -14.24 -14.40
N THR A 61 6.43 -14.09 -13.07
CA THR A 61 7.56 -14.22 -12.13
C THR A 61 7.55 -15.47 -11.27
N ASP A 62 6.54 -16.33 -11.42
CA ASP A 62 6.36 -17.57 -10.65
C ASP A 62 6.55 -17.36 -9.13
N PRO A 63 5.83 -16.44 -8.48
CA PRO A 63 5.99 -16.20 -7.05
C PRO A 63 5.54 -17.43 -6.25
N TRP A 64 6.14 -17.64 -5.08
CA TRP A 64 5.68 -18.69 -4.17
C TRP A 64 4.64 -18.12 -3.22
N ILE A 65 3.60 -18.91 -2.94
CA ILE A 65 2.73 -18.65 -1.80
C ILE A 65 3.26 -19.44 -0.62
N VAL A 66 3.58 -18.74 0.46
CA VAL A 66 4.07 -19.35 1.69
C VAL A 66 3.06 -19.20 2.81
N THR A 67 2.91 -20.23 3.62
CA THR A 67 2.16 -20.15 4.88
C THR A 67 3.16 -19.98 6.01
N LEU A 68 2.95 -18.95 6.79
CA LEU A 68 3.74 -18.58 7.97
C LEU A 68 2.96 -18.91 9.23
N ASP A 69 3.66 -19.33 10.29
CA ASP A 69 3.10 -19.64 11.62
C ASP A 69 4.01 -19.08 12.71
N ASP A 70 3.47 -18.32 13.66
CA ASP A 70 4.18 -17.84 14.84
C ASP A 70 3.80 -18.57 16.13
N GLY A 71 3.04 -19.67 15.99
CA GLY A 71 2.49 -20.46 17.09
C GLY A 71 1.16 -19.92 17.64
N THR A 72 0.71 -18.75 17.22
CA THR A 72 -0.59 -18.15 17.60
C THR A 72 -1.53 -18.00 16.43
N GLN A 73 -1.01 -17.74 15.25
CA GLN A 73 -1.77 -17.53 14.02
C GLN A 73 -1.00 -18.04 12.80
N GLN A 74 -1.75 -18.41 11.77
CA GLN A 74 -1.20 -18.70 10.46
C GLN A 74 -1.67 -17.64 9.46
N ARG A 75 -0.75 -17.19 8.61
CA ARG A 75 -1.05 -16.25 7.52
C ARG A 75 -0.34 -16.67 6.25
N ARG A 76 -0.95 -16.35 5.11
CA ARG A 76 -0.31 -16.47 3.81
C ARG A 76 0.55 -15.24 3.52
N ALA A 77 1.63 -15.46 2.79
CA ALA A 77 2.46 -14.41 2.24
C ALA A 77 2.89 -14.78 0.82
N MET A 78 3.15 -13.77 -0.01
CA MET A 78 3.70 -13.95 -1.36
C MET A 78 5.20 -13.73 -1.31
N PHE A 79 5.97 -14.67 -1.86
CA PHE A 79 7.42 -14.58 -1.93
C PHE A 79 7.87 -14.40 -3.38
N LYS A 80 8.42 -13.23 -3.67
CA LYS A 80 8.99 -12.86 -4.97
C LYS A 80 10.51 -12.88 -4.88
N TYR A 81 11.15 -13.67 -5.76
CA TYR A 81 12.59 -13.94 -5.66
C TYR A 81 13.37 -13.64 -6.94
N ALA A 82 12.76 -13.01 -7.93
CA ALA A 82 13.42 -12.69 -9.18
C ALA A 82 14.65 -11.78 -8.96
N PRO A 83 15.89 -12.29 -9.11
CA PRO A 83 17.11 -11.60 -8.64
C PRO A 83 17.69 -10.61 -9.64
N ARG A 84 17.05 -10.40 -10.78
CA ARG A 84 17.65 -9.68 -11.91
C ARG A 84 17.32 -8.19 -11.84
N CYS A 85 17.87 -7.52 -10.84
CA CYS A 85 17.94 -6.07 -10.83
C CYS A 85 18.94 -5.61 -11.89
N ARG A 86 18.57 -4.66 -12.70
CA ARG A 86 19.21 -4.17 -13.93
C ARG A 86 20.75 -4.29 -14.01
N PRO A 87 21.33 -4.63 -15.23
CA PRO A 87 21.95 -3.53 -15.98
C PRO A 87 21.43 -3.29 -17.39
N LEU A 88 20.58 -4.07 -18.01
CA LEU A 88 20.32 -3.88 -19.44
C LEU A 88 18.86 -3.99 -19.93
N PHE A 89 17.88 -4.43 -19.12
CA PHE A 89 16.45 -4.49 -19.50
C PHE A 89 15.54 -4.43 -18.26
N PRO A 90 14.25 -4.09 -18.39
CA PRO A 90 13.30 -4.11 -17.28
C PRO A 90 13.11 -5.55 -16.81
N LEU A 91 13.97 -5.96 -15.90
CA LEU A 91 13.96 -7.30 -15.33
C LEU A 91 13.31 -7.21 -13.96
N ASN A 92 12.43 -8.13 -13.70
CA ASN A 92 11.74 -8.28 -12.43
C ASN A 92 12.75 -8.31 -11.27
N CYS A 93 12.70 -7.27 -10.42
CA CYS A 93 13.58 -7.13 -9.28
C CYS A 93 12.77 -7.14 -7.98
N TYR A 94 12.97 -8.17 -7.13
CA TYR A 94 12.28 -8.25 -5.84
C TYR A 94 12.60 -7.07 -4.90
N LYS A 95 13.76 -6.43 -5.07
CA LYS A 95 14.14 -5.27 -4.26
C LYS A 95 13.23 -4.06 -4.49
N TYR A 96 12.61 -3.95 -5.66
CA TYR A 96 11.68 -2.87 -5.96
C TYR A 96 10.36 -3.00 -5.17
N GLU A 97 9.95 -4.22 -4.84
CA GLU A 97 8.81 -4.44 -3.92
C GLU A 97 9.09 -3.82 -2.54
N ILE A 98 10.32 -4.03 -2.03
CA ILE A 98 10.72 -3.51 -0.74
C ILE A 98 10.91 -1.99 -0.80
N ALA A 99 11.54 -1.48 -1.87
CA ALA A 99 11.70 -0.05 -2.09
C ALA A 99 10.36 0.70 -2.14
N ALA A 100 9.36 0.13 -2.82
CA ALA A 100 8.02 0.70 -2.88
C ALA A 100 7.36 0.74 -1.49
N TYR A 101 7.47 -0.33 -0.72
CA TYR A 101 6.96 -0.35 0.64
C TYR A 101 7.66 0.67 1.56
N GLU A 102 9.00 0.75 1.53
CA GLU A 102 9.76 1.75 2.30
C GLU A 102 9.37 3.19 1.91
N LEU A 103 9.22 3.46 0.61
CA LEU A 103 8.77 4.77 0.12
C LEU A 103 7.35 5.08 0.57
N SER A 104 6.43 4.09 0.56
CA SER A 104 5.06 4.28 1.04
C SER A 104 5.00 4.61 2.53
N LYS A 105 5.89 4.03 3.34
CA LYS A 105 6.04 4.38 4.77
C LYS A 105 6.53 5.81 4.96
N LEU A 106 7.52 6.25 4.20
CA LEU A 106 8.01 7.64 4.24
C LEU A 106 6.90 8.66 3.92
N LEU A 107 5.98 8.30 3.04
CA LEU A 107 4.82 9.10 2.67
C LEU A 107 3.62 8.91 3.61
N GLN A 108 3.70 7.98 4.56
CA GLN A 108 2.58 7.58 5.41
C GLN A 108 1.33 7.16 4.61
N LEU A 109 1.56 6.45 3.50
CA LEU A 109 0.52 5.94 2.61
C LEU A 109 0.37 4.42 2.79
N PRO A 110 -0.73 3.93 3.36
CA PRO A 110 -0.95 2.50 3.57
C PRO A 110 -1.47 1.79 2.30
N ILE A 111 -0.90 2.12 1.13
CA ILE A 111 -1.32 1.58 -0.16
C ILE A 111 -0.47 0.38 -0.61
N VAL A 112 0.74 0.24 -0.09
CA VAL A 112 1.59 -0.92 -0.37
C VAL A 112 1.52 -1.87 0.83
N PRO A 113 1.12 -3.14 0.64
CA PRO A 113 1.09 -4.12 1.72
C PRO A 113 2.49 -4.34 2.32
N PRO A 114 2.60 -4.65 3.62
CA PRO A 114 3.89 -4.89 4.27
C PRO A 114 4.76 -5.91 3.53
N VAL A 115 6.02 -5.54 3.30
CA VAL A 115 7.03 -6.34 2.61
C VAL A 115 8.33 -6.33 3.41
N VAL A 116 8.97 -7.49 3.52
CA VAL A 116 10.30 -7.60 4.13
C VAL A 116 11.25 -8.39 3.24
N GLU A 117 12.54 -8.12 3.33
CA GLU A 117 13.54 -9.01 2.73
C GLU A 117 13.70 -10.26 3.60
N ARG A 118 13.61 -11.45 2.98
CA ARG A 118 13.78 -12.73 3.67
C ARG A 118 14.44 -13.76 2.76
N ARG A 119 15.12 -14.73 3.38
CA ARG A 119 15.57 -15.94 2.68
C ARG A 119 14.61 -17.08 2.97
N ILE A 120 14.13 -17.74 1.90
CA ILE A 120 13.32 -18.96 1.98
C ILE A 120 14.01 -20.04 1.17
N ASP A 121 14.29 -21.18 1.76
CA ASP A 121 15.06 -22.28 1.16
C ASP A 121 16.40 -21.81 0.54
N GLY A 122 17.09 -20.88 1.23
CA GLY A 122 18.35 -20.31 0.76
C GLY A 122 18.22 -19.24 -0.33
N THR A 123 17.04 -19.02 -0.89
CA THR A 123 16.77 -18.03 -1.94
C THR A 123 16.42 -16.68 -1.30
N PRO A 124 17.11 -15.57 -1.64
CA PRO A 124 16.73 -14.24 -1.17
C PRO A 124 15.54 -13.71 -1.97
N GLY A 125 14.65 -12.97 -1.31
CA GLY A 125 13.48 -12.39 -1.97
C GLY A 125 12.70 -11.43 -1.08
N ALA A 126 11.68 -10.82 -1.66
CA ALA A 126 10.68 -10.01 -0.98
C ALA A 126 9.54 -10.91 -0.51
N LEU A 127 9.23 -10.87 0.78
CA LEU A 127 8.11 -11.55 1.39
C LEU A 127 7.05 -10.52 1.74
N GLN A 128 5.96 -10.52 0.97
CA GLN A 128 4.83 -9.61 1.11
C GLN A 128 3.66 -10.31 1.79
N VAL A 129 2.97 -9.63 2.70
CA VAL A 129 1.72 -10.15 3.25
C VAL A 129 0.72 -10.43 2.11
N PHE A 130 0.06 -11.58 2.14
CA PHE A 130 -0.99 -11.90 1.16
C PHE A 130 -2.25 -11.11 1.48
N VAL A 131 -2.73 -10.33 0.52
CA VAL A 131 -3.91 -9.48 0.70
C VAL A 131 -5.16 -10.32 0.54
N GLU A 132 -5.87 -10.53 1.65
CA GLU A 132 -7.09 -11.32 1.68
C GLU A 132 -8.33 -10.45 1.46
N GLY A 133 -9.39 -11.02 0.87
CA GLY A 133 -10.68 -10.35 0.72
C GLY A 133 -10.74 -9.21 -0.28
N CYS A 134 -9.67 -8.96 -1.01
CA CYS A 134 -9.61 -7.96 -2.07
C CYS A 134 -9.90 -8.57 -3.44
N ILE A 135 -10.37 -7.74 -4.35
CA ILE A 135 -10.70 -8.09 -5.74
C ILE A 135 -9.85 -7.21 -6.66
N PRO A 136 -9.21 -7.76 -7.71
CA PRO A 136 -8.49 -6.96 -8.68
C PRO A 136 -9.39 -5.92 -9.35
N LEU A 137 -8.87 -4.72 -9.59
CA LEU A 137 -9.63 -3.62 -10.20
C LEU A 137 -10.13 -3.99 -11.62
N LYS A 138 -9.44 -4.89 -12.34
CA LYS A 138 -9.93 -5.42 -13.63
C LYS A 138 -11.33 -6.02 -13.55
N ASP A 139 -11.69 -6.54 -12.39
CA ASP A 139 -13.00 -7.13 -12.13
C ASP A 139 -14.01 -6.11 -11.58
N PHE A 140 -13.77 -4.81 -11.81
CA PHE A 140 -14.54 -3.68 -11.29
C PHE A 140 -16.06 -3.82 -11.49
N ASN A 141 -16.51 -4.41 -12.60
CA ASN A 141 -17.93 -4.63 -12.87
C ASN A 141 -18.60 -5.61 -11.88
N GLN A 142 -17.82 -6.37 -11.13
CA GLN A 142 -18.27 -7.26 -10.06
C GLN A 142 -18.16 -6.63 -8.68
N LEU A 143 -17.56 -5.43 -8.59
CA LEU A 143 -17.34 -4.72 -7.34
C LEU A 143 -18.60 -3.94 -6.96
N HIS A 144 -19.07 -4.17 -5.75
CA HIS A 144 -19.96 -3.24 -5.05
C HIS A 144 -19.15 -2.57 -3.94
N ILE A 145 -18.77 -1.32 -4.16
CA ILE A 145 -17.95 -0.55 -3.23
C ILE A 145 -18.89 0.22 -2.30
N GLU A 146 -18.82 -0.04 -1.01
CA GLU A 146 -19.66 0.62 0.00
C GLU A 146 -19.17 2.05 0.28
N ASP A 147 -17.85 2.26 0.42
CA ASP A 147 -17.26 3.60 0.60
C ASP A 147 -16.58 4.09 -0.70
N VAL A 148 -17.38 4.67 -1.58
CA VAL A 148 -16.94 5.23 -2.87
C VAL A 148 -16.00 6.41 -2.68
N GLU A 149 -16.17 7.20 -1.64
CA GLU A 149 -15.31 8.36 -1.37
C GLU A 149 -13.91 7.92 -0.94
N GLN A 150 -13.80 6.92 -0.07
CA GLN A 150 -12.53 6.32 0.28
C GLN A 150 -11.84 5.68 -0.94
N PHE A 151 -12.60 4.98 -1.78
CA PHE A 151 -12.07 4.40 -3.01
C PHE A 151 -11.47 5.48 -3.92
N HIS A 152 -12.17 6.59 -4.16
CA HIS A 152 -11.63 7.67 -4.99
C HIS A 152 -10.37 8.29 -4.38
N ARG A 153 -10.31 8.48 -3.06
CA ARG A 153 -9.10 8.98 -2.39
C ARG A 153 -7.92 8.03 -2.59
N SER A 154 -8.15 6.75 -2.36
CA SER A 154 -7.10 5.73 -2.51
C SER A 154 -6.60 5.63 -3.96
N MET A 155 -7.49 5.75 -4.96
CA MET A 155 -7.09 5.77 -6.36
C MET A 155 -6.22 6.98 -6.71
N LEU A 156 -6.50 8.16 -6.16
CA LEU A 156 -5.63 9.35 -6.33
C LEU A 156 -4.25 9.12 -5.70
N GLU A 157 -4.19 8.49 -4.52
CA GLU A 157 -2.94 8.14 -3.86
C GLU A 157 -2.10 7.17 -4.71
N ILE A 158 -2.74 6.16 -5.31
CA ILE A 158 -2.08 5.22 -6.23
C ILE A 158 -1.55 5.94 -7.47
N LEU A 159 -2.33 6.78 -8.13
CA LEU A 159 -1.90 7.50 -9.32
C LEU A 159 -0.68 8.39 -9.06
N VAL A 160 -0.64 9.07 -7.92
CA VAL A 160 0.54 9.86 -7.51
C VAL A 160 1.72 8.95 -7.21
N PHE A 161 1.49 7.84 -6.52
CA PHE A 161 2.54 6.89 -6.16
C PHE A 161 3.12 6.17 -7.38
N ASP A 162 2.30 5.77 -8.36
CA ASP A 162 2.75 5.19 -9.63
C ASP A 162 3.63 6.17 -10.41
N ASN A 163 3.27 7.46 -10.44
CA ASN A 163 4.14 8.50 -10.99
C ASN A 163 5.47 8.61 -10.22
N LEU A 164 5.42 8.58 -8.88
CA LEU A 164 6.62 8.71 -8.05
C LEU A 164 7.57 7.52 -8.22
N THR A 165 7.04 6.31 -8.34
CA THR A 165 7.81 5.08 -8.55
C THR A 165 8.14 4.81 -10.02
N TYR A 166 7.59 5.60 -10.95
CA TYR A 166 7.63 5.33 -12.39
C TYR A 166 7.20 3.90 -12.70
N TRP A 167 6.01 3.54 -12.20
CA TRP A 167 5.45 2.23 -12.43
C TRP A 167 4.60 2.24 -13.70
N ASP A 168 5.23 1.93 -14.83
CA ASP A 168 4.61 1.88 -16.16
C ASP A 168 4.42 0.43 -16.60
N THR A 169 3.22 -0.09 -16.48
CA THR A 169 2.87 -1.46 -16.88
C THR A 169 2.19 -1.58 -18.23
N GLY A 170 1.94 -0.44 -18.90
CA GLY A 170 0.98 -0.42 -20.00
C GLY A 170 -0.47 -0.57 -19.50
N ASP A 171 -1.44 -0.37 -20.41
CA ASP A 171 -2.85 -0.23 -20.03
C ASP A 171 -3.50 -1.52 -19.52
N ASP A 172 -3.01 -2.69 -19.91
CA ASP A 172 -3.68 -3.97 -19.62
C ASP A 172 -3.38 -4.52 -18.21
N ASP A 173 -2.15 -4.31 -17.72
CA ASP A 173 -1.70 -4.92 -16.47
C ASP A 173 -2.02 -4.08 -15.22
N ILE A 174 -2.21 -2.77 -15.35
CA ILE A 174 -2.43 -1.87 -14.20
C ILE A 174 -3.61 -2.29 -13.33
N ASN A 175 -4.69 -2.73 -13.95
CA ASN A 175 -5.93 -3.08 -13.28
C ASN A 175 -5.84 -4.46 -12.58
N GLU A 176 -4.82 -5.27 -12.89
CA GLU A 176 -4.58 -6.54 -12.21
C GLU A 176 -3.85 -6.34 -10.87
N ASP A 177 -2.96 -5.35 -10.83
CA ASP A 177 -2.06 -5.08 -9.70
C ASP A 177 -2.63 -4.05 -8.70
N ILE A 178 -3.85 -3.58 -8.92
CA ILE A 178 -4.63 -2.79 -7.98
C ILE A 178 -5.69 -3.68 -7.36
N LEU A 179 -5.60 -3.90 -6.05
CA LEU A 179 -6.52 -4.74 -5.29
C LEU A 179 -7.46 -3.85 -4.48
N VAL A 180 -8.77 -4.05 -4.64
CA VAL A 180 -9.81 -3.25 -3.99
C VAL A 180 -10.49 -4.07 -2.91
N HIS A 181 -10.62 -3.51 -1.71
CA HIS A 181 -11.39 -4.07 -0.62
C HIS A 181 -12.84 -3.53 -0.71
N PRO A 182 -13.84 -4.37 -1.02
CA PRO A 182 -15.17 -3.88 -1.38
C PRO A 182 -15.90 -3.17 -0.24
N SER A 183 -15.71 -3.63 1.01
CA SER A 183 -16.48 -3.13 2.15
C SER A 183 -16.06 -1.75 2.64
N ASP A 184 -14.79 -1.35 2.50
CA ASP A 184 -14.29 -0.07 3.00
C ASP A 184 -13.67 0.83 1.92
N GLY A 185 -13.67 0.38 0.65
CA GLY A 185 -13.14 1.13 -0.49
C GLY A 185 -11.62 1.34 -0.47
N LYS A 186 -10.89 0.70 0.44
CA LYS A 186 -9.43 0.76 0.47
C LYS A 186 -8.84 0.04 -0.72
N VAL A 187 -7.72 0.52 -1.19
CA VAL A 187 -6.99 -0.05 -2.32
C VAL A 187 -5.56 -0.35 -1.91
N CYS A 188 -5.06 -1.49 -2.37
CA CYS A 188 -3.66 -1.84 -2.27
C CYS A 188 -3.04 -1.89 -3.66
N ARG A 189 -1.80 -1.38 -3.79
CA ARG A 189 -0.98 -1.49 -4.98
C ARG A 189 0.08 -2.56 -4.77
N VAL A 190 0.14 -3.52 -5.66
CA VAL A 190 1.09 -4.64 -5.62
C VAL A 190 1.89 -4.71 -6.92
N ASP A 191 2.89 -5.58 -6.96
CA ASP A 191 3.76 -5.87 -8.10
C ASP A 191 4.57 -4.68 -8.63
N PHE A 192 5.56 -4.25 -7.86
CA PHE A 192 6.52 -3.22 -8.25
C PHE A 192 7.78 -3.77 -8.90
N SER A 193 7.81 -5.03 -9.31
CA SER A 193 9.02 -5.70 -9.81
C SER A 193 9.68 -5.02 -11.01
N LYS A 194 8.94 -4.19 -11.76
CA LYS A 194 9.41 -3.42 -12.92
C LYS A 194 9.47 -1.91 -12.68
N ALA A 195 9.13 -1.42 -11.49
CA ALA A 195 9.11 0.00 -11.15
C ALA A 195 10.52 0.62 -11.08
N PHE A 196 10.58 1.88 -10.69
CA PHE A 196 11.81 2.64 -10.45
C PHE A 196 12.74 2.77 -11.68
N GLU A 197 12.16 2.94 -12.87
CA GLU A 197 12.99 3.37 -14.00
C GLU A 197 13.72 4.69 -13.71
N PRO A 198 15.02 4.82 -14.07
CA PRO A 198 15.80 6.03 -13.83
C PRO A 198 15.44 7.16 -14.81
N LYS A 199 14.14 7.44 -14.92
CA LYS A 199 13.55 8.49 -15.74
C LYS A 199 13.05 9.60 -14.82
N SER A 200 13.42 10.84 -15.10
CA SER A 200 13.07 11.99 -14.27
C SER A 200 11.73 12.62 -14.63
N GLU A 201 11.09 12.23 -15.73
CA GLU A 201 9.76 12.65 -16.14
C GLU A 201 8.65 11.90 -15.41
N LEU A 202 7.44 12.47 -15.39
CA LEU A 202 6.23 11.81 -14.95
C LEU A 202 5.66 10.92 -16.06
N LEU A 203 4.82 9.95 -15.68
CA LEU A 203 4.09 9.09 -16.62
C LEU A 203 3.14 9.94 -17.48
N GLU A 204 3.24 9.82 -18.81
CA GLU A 204 2.44 10.60 -19.74
C GLU A 204 0.95 10.25 -19.67
N ASP A 205 0.64 8.97 -19.54
CA ASP A 205 -0.73 8.43 -19.57
C ASP A 205 -1.46 8.53 -18.22
N ARG A 206 -0.76 8.99 -17.18
CA ARG A 206 -1.28 9.10 -15.82
C ARG A 206 -1.17 10.51 -15.29
N GLY A 207 -1.80 11.43 -16.03
CA GLY A 207 -1.88 12.83 -15.64
C GLY A 207 -2.60 12.98 -14.30
N VAL A 208 -1.88 13.43 -13.28
CA VAL A 208 -2.44 13.81 -11.99
C VAL A 208 -2.48 15.33 -11.91
N GLU A 209 -3.67 15.91 -11.77
CA GLU A 209 -3.85 17.37 -11.70
C GLU A 209 -4.06 17.87 -10.26
N HIS A 210 -4.47 16.98 -9.36
CA HIS A 210 -4.70 17.30 -7.94
C HIS A 210 -4.55 16.03 -7.08
N CYS A 211 -4.34 16.23 -5.80
CA CYS A 211 -4.29 15.18 -4.80
C CYS A 211 -4.92 15.64 -3.49
N THR A 212 -5.05 14.76 -2.52
CA THR A 212 -5.54 15.13 -1.18
C THR A 212 -4.53 16.05 -0.48
N GLU A 213 -5.03 16.94 0.39
CA GLU A 213 -4.17 17.80 1.21
C GLU A 213 -3.14 16.97 2.01
N LYS A 214 -3.57 15.84 2.59
CA LYS A 214 -2.70 14.91 3.32
C LYS A 214 -1.54 14.45 2.45
N LEU A 215 -1.81 13.98 1.23
CA LEU A 215 -0.78 13.48 0.32
C LEU A 215 0.14 14.61 -0.16
N TYR A 216 -0.40 15.79 -0.46
CA TYR A 216 0.42 16.94 -0.83
C TYR A 216 1.42 17.30 0.26
N ARG A 217 0.96 17.36 1.53
CA ARG A 217 1.83 17.61 2.69
C ARG A 217 2.87 16.52 2.90
N ALA A 218 2.51 15.26 2.67
CA ALA A 218 3.46 14.15 2.74
C ALA A 218 4.55 14.28 1.66
N LEU A 219 4.18 14.66 0.43
CA LEU A 219 5.16 14.95 -0.63
C LEU A 219 6.06 16.15 -0.29
N GLU A 220 5.51 17.23 0.28
CA GLU A 220 6.32 18.38 0.74
C GLU A 220 7.32 17.96 1.83
N ALA A 221 6.87 17.16 2.78
CA ALA A 221 7.68 16.72 3.92
C ALA A 221 8.70 15.62 3.56
N LEU A 222 8.55 14.96 2.40
CA LEU A 222 9.46 13.89 1.98
C LEU A 222 10.87 14.43 1.74
N ASP A 223 11.74 14.25 2.72
CA ASP A 223 13.13 14.71 2.64
C ASP A 223 13.95 13.86 1.65
N PRO A 224 14.62 14.48 0.66
CA PRO A 224 15.52 13.76 -0.24
C PRO A 224 16.63 12.96 0.48
N SER A 225 17.10 13.41 1.64
CA SER A 225 18.09 12.68 2.42
C SER A 225 17.50 11.40 3.00
N ALA A 226 16.27 11.47 3.51
CA ALA A 226 15.56 10.29 4.00
C ALA A 226 15.25 9.28 2.87
N VAL A 227 14.92 9.77 1.66
CA VAL A 227 14.75 8.91 0.48
C VAL A 227 16.05 8.16 0.17
N ARG A 228 17.20 8.84 0.12
CA ARG A 228 18.51 8.21 -0.12
C ARG A 228 18.85 7.19 0.95
N GLU A 229 18.71 7.54 2.23
CA GLU A 229 19.04 6.66 3.34
C GLU A 229 18.20 5.37 3.33
N ASN A 230 16.90 5.49 3.17
CA ASN A 230 15.99 4.35 3.27
C ASN A 230 16.00 3.47 2.02
N LEU A 231 16.26 4.03 0.82
CA LEU A 231 16.20 3.26 -0.44
C LEU A 231 17.55 2.77 -0.95
N ALA A 232 18.69 3.22 -0.41
CA ALA A 232 20.04 2.88 -0.89
C ALA A 232 20.36 1.37 -0.90
N ASN A 233 19.69 0.56 -0.08
CA ASN A 233 19.88 -0.89 -0.06
C ASN A 233 19.14 -1.61 -1.20
N TYR A 234 18.20 -0.94 -1.83
CA TYR A 234 17.25 -1.52 -2.79
C TYR A 234 17.36 -0.91 -4.18
N LEU A 235 17.70 0.37 -4.28
CA LEU A 235 17.82 1.15 -5.51
C LEU A 235 19.27 1.61 -5.72
N ASN A 236 19.64 1.83 -6.97
CA ASN A 236 20.89 2.51 -7.31
C ASN A 236 20.72 4.04 -7.28
N GLU A 237 21.82 4.79 -7.40
CA GLU A 237 21.82 6.25 -7.31
C GLU A 237 20.94 6.91 -8.37
N ASP A 238 20.99 6.43 -9.62
CA ASP A 238 20.20 7.02 -10.72
C ASP A 238 18.69 6.81 -10.50
N GLU A 239 18.29 5.66 -9.96
CA GLU A 239 16.91 5.35 -9.60
C GLU A 239 16.41 6.24 -8.45
N ILE A 240 17.24 6.46 -7.43
CA ILE A 240 16.94 7.34 -6.29
C ILE A 240 16.80 8.79 -6.74
N GLU A 241 17.75 9.31 -7.54
CA GLU A 241 17.69 10.67 -8.05
C GLU A 241 16.45 10.90 -8.93
N ALA A 242 16.05 9.89 -9.70
CA ALA A 242 14.83 9.94 -10.50
C ALA A 242 13.56 10.03 -9.62
N VAL A 243 13.49 9.29 -8.49
CA VAL A 243 12.38 9.43 -7.51
C VAL A 243 12.33 10.86 -6.96
N ILE A 244 13.47 11.43 -6.58
CA ILE A 244 13.56 12.79 -6.03
C ILE A 244 13.13 13.83 -7.07
N ALA A 245 13.56 13.66 -8.33
CA ALA A 245 13.17 14.55 -9.41
C ALA A 245 11.65 14.49 -9.68
N ARG A 246 11.07 13.28 -9.74
CA ARG A 246 9.62 13.11 -9.93
C ARG A 246 8.81 13.68 -8.77
N ARG A 247 9.29 13.54 -7.53
CA ARG A 247 8.68 14.21 -6.38
C ARG A 247 8.57 15.73 -6.62
N GLN A 248 9.65 16.37 -7.09
CA GLN A 248 9.62 17.81 -7.36
C GLN A 248 8.62 18.16 -8.47
N LEU A 249 8.60 17.39 -9.56
CA LEU A 249 7.63 17.60 -10.65
C LEU A 249 6.18 17.43 -10.19
N LEU A 250 5.91 16.48 -9.27
CA LEU A 250 4.59 16.30 -8.67
C LEU A 250 4.20 17.51 -7.84
N LEU A 251 5.09 18.04 -7.01
CA LEU A 251 4.83 19.26 -6.22
C LEU A 251 4.57 20.49 -7.11
N ASP A 252 5.31 20.62 -8.21
CA ASP A 252 5.15 21.74 -9.15
C ASP A 252 3.81 21.66 -9.92
N ARG A 253 3.30 20.44 -10.13
CA ARG A 253 2.06 20.19 -10.88
C ARG A 253 0.81 20.17 -10.00
N LEU A 254 0.93 19.59 -8.81
CA LEU A 254 -0.19 19.33 -7.92
C LEU A 254 -0.46 20.54 -7.01
N GLY A 255 -1.73 20.89 -6.87
CA GLY A 255 -2.18 21.68 -5.74
C GLY A 255 -3.00 20.82 -4.78
N PRO A 256 -3.12 21.19 -3.49
CA PRO A 256 -4.04 20.51 -2.59
C PRO A 256 -5.47 20.72 -3.12
N SER A 257 -6.26 19.62 -3.18
CA SER A 257 -7.69 19.76 -3.48
C SER A 257 -8.36 20.59 -2.38
N LYS A 258 -9.11 21.59 -2.82
CA LYS A 258 -9.86 22.48 -1.92
C LYS A 258 -11.08 21.76 -1.35
#